data_04c2a1a55b3c1e04e3920ee086131bc3
#
_entry.id   04c2a1a55b3c1e04e3920ee086131bc3
#
_cell.length_a   1.000
_cell.length_b   1.000
_cell.length_c   1.000
_cell.angle_alpha   90.00
_cell.angle_beta   90.00
_cell.angle_gamma   90.00
#
_symmetry.space_group_name_H-M   'P 1'
#
loop_
_entity.id
_entity.type
_entity.pdbx_description
1 polymer ?
#
loop_
_entity_poly.entity_id
_entity_poly.type
_entity_poly.pdbx_seq_one_letter_code
_entity_poly.pdbx_strand_id
1 'polypeptide(L)'
;MEIEIAVAKTNKYATSESGDTLEVIERPNGGVSVVLADGQTSGKAAKIISSMVVRKVLSLLADGVRDGAAARAASDYLFTERNGRITATLNILSADLQTGTLVITRNNPIPIFIARGEKIECLAGESTSIGTSRNIRPAITEFPLEIGLTVVLYTDGVWFAGERIGSRLDVCTLLEATLEDQEPPAQEIADTLLGQAIRLDQNRPNDDMSVVVLRIIHNEEEQIRRMGVRLPVPSSSPFNQS
;
A
#
# COMPACT_ATOMS: atom_id res chain seq x y z
N MET A 1 15.54 -15.58 -7.77
CA MET A 1 14.81 -14.70 -6.83
C MET A 1 13.91 -13.82 -7.65
N GLU A 2 12.66 -13.72 -7.25
CA GLU A 2 11.62 -12.90 -7.90
C GLU A 2 10.91 -12.03 -6.87
N ILE A 3 10.49 -10.85 -7.27
CA ILE A 3 9.67 -9.95 -6.46
C ILE A 3 8.24 -10.06 -6.96
N GLU A 4 7.37 -10.57 -6.12
CA GLU A 4 5.94 -10.63 -6.37
C GLU A 4 5.24 -9.50 -5.63
N ILE A 5 4.40 -8.73 -6.35
CA ILE A 5 3.60 -7.65 -5.77
C ILE A 5 2.15 -7.90 -6.11
N ALA A 6 1.31 -7.92 -5.09
CA ALA A 6 -0.12 -8.06 -5.23
C ALA A 6 -0.86 -6.93 -4.52
N VAL A 7 -2.03 -6.61 -5.06
CA VAL A 7 -2.90 -5.57 -4.55
C VAL A 7 -4.33 -6.10 -4.49
N ALA A 8 -4.99 -5.86 -3.36
CA ALA A 8 -6.42 -6.06 -3.22
C ALA A 8 -7.06 -4.77 -2.68
N LYS A 9 -8.17 -4.35 -3.29
CA LYS A 9 -8.75 -3.04 -2.98
C LYS A 9 -10.26 -3.05 -3.13
N THR A 10 -10.96 -2.35 -2.23
CA THR A 10 -12.40 -2.06 -2.34
C THR A 10 -12.72 -0.65 -1.88
N ASN A 11 -13.83 -0.12 -2.37
CA ASN A 11 -14.31 1.19 -1.97
C ASN A 11 -15.12 1.09 -0.67
N LYS A 12 -15.18 2.19 0.05
CA LYS A 12 -16.17 2.43 1.11
C LYS A 12 -17.57 2.12 0.60
N TYR A 13 -18.40 1.51 1.46
CA TYR A 13 -19.77 1.19 1.11
C TYR A 13 -20.55 2.42 0.62
N ALA A 14 -21.31 2.23 -0.45
CA ALA A 14 -22.11 3.26 -1.11
C ALA A 14 -21.32 4.44 -1.73
N THR A 15 -20.00 4.30 -1.93
CA THR A 15 -19.21 5.24 -2.72
C THR A 15 -18.89 4.67 -4.10
N SER A 16 -18.82 5.53 -5.10
CA SER A 16 -18.45 5.13 -6.47
C SER A 16 -16.96 5.18 -6.74
N GLU A 17 -16.18 5.83 -5.87
CA GLU A 17 -14.76 6.07 -6.06
C GLU A 17 -14.03 5.98 -4.71
N SER A 18 -12.91 5.27 -4.71
CA SER A 18 -12.04 5.14 -3.54
C SER A 18 -11.16 6.36 -3.37
N GLY A 19 -11.03 6.84 -2.13
CA GLY A 19 -10.07 7.88 -1.75
C GLY A 19 -8.61 7.44 -1.84
N ASP A 20 -8.35 6.13 -1.76
CA ASP A 20 -7.01 5.59 -1.89
C ASP A 20 -6.51 5.66 -3.34
N THR A 21 -5.22 5.93 -3.51
CA THR A 21 -4.53 5.80 -4.79
C THR A 21 -3.30 4.92 -4.61
N LEU A 22 -3.18 3.93 -5.49
CA LEU A 22 -2.05 3.02 -5.55
C LEU A 22 -1.52 2.97 -6.98
N GLU A 23 -0.20 3.04 -7.11
CA GLU A 23 0.50 2.93 -8.38
C GLU A 23 1.81 2.17 -8.22
N VAL A 24 2.22 1.50 -9.28
CA VAL A 24 3.49 0.77 -9.37
C VAL A 24 4.34 1.42 -10.47
N ILE A 25 5.62 1.62 -10.19
CA ILE A 25 6.55 2.20 -11.15
C ILE A 25 7.88 1.45 -11.17
N GLU A 26 8.41 1.20 -12.37
CA GLU A 26 9.78 0.73 -12.54
C GLU A 26 10.77 1.88 -12.30
N ARG A 27 11.88 1.57 -11.63
CA ARG A 27 12.92 2.54 -11.32
C ARG A 27 13.94 2.62 -12.46
N PRO A 28 14.51 3.81 -12.77
CA PRO A 28 15.48 3.95 -13.86
C PRO A 28 16.75 3.12 -13.67
N ASN A 29 17.11 2.81 -12.43
CA ASN A 29 18.29 2.01 -12.08
C ASN A 29 17.98 0.52 -11.87
N GLY A 30 16.83 0.06 -12.31
CA GLY A 30 16.29 -1.26 -12.03
C GLY A 30 15.53 -1.31 -10.69
N GLY A 31 14.68 -2.32 -10.57
CA GLY A 31 13.78 -2.45 -9.43
C GLY A 31 12.42 -1.81 -9.65
N VAL A 32 11.61 -1.81 -8.61
CA VAL A 32 10.21 -1.41 -8.67
C VAL A 32 9.82 -0.70 -7.38
N SER A 33 8.95 0.30 -7.50
CA SER A 33 8.35 0.97 -6.34
C SER A 33 6.83 0.87 -6.40
N VAL A 34 6.22 0.64 -5.25
CA VAL A 34 4.78 0.74 -5.03
C VAL A 34 4.52 1.96 -4.17
N VAL A 35 3.58 2.80 -4.60
CA VAL A 35 3.19 4.02 -3.88
C VAL A 35 1.72 3.91 -3.52
N LEU A 36 1.41 3.91 -2.23
CA LEU A 36 0.06 3.92 -1.68
C LEU A 36 -0.16 5.20 -0.88
N ALA A 37 -1.19 5.95 -1.25
CA ALA A 37 -1.63 7.13 -0.51
C ALA A 37 -3.14 7.08 -0.28
N ASP A 38 -3.55 7.49 0.91
CA ASP A 38 -4.94 7.73 1.27
C ASP A 38 -5.11 9.21 1.57
N GLY A 39 -6.09 9.83 0.89
CA GLY A 39 -6.39 11.25 1.02
C GLY A 39 -7.37 11.52 2.16
N GLN A 40 -7.08 12.52 2.99
CA GLN A 40 -8.01 12.97 4.01
C GLN A 40 -9.40 13.25 3.42
N THR A 41 -10.46 12.82 4.10
CA THR A 41 -11.87 12.86 3.72
C THR A 41 -12.33 11.55 3.06
N SER A 42 -13.31 11.58 2.17
CA SER A 42 -13.78 10.37 1.48
C SER A 42 -14.20 10.65 0.04
N GLY A 43 -14.28 9.59 -0.76
CA GLY A 43 -14.75 9.64 -2.14
C GLY A 43 -13.90 10.54 -3.04
N LYS A 44 -14.54 11.27 -3.96
CA LYS A 44 -13.87 12.08 -4.97
C LYS A 44 -12.90 13.13 -4.42
N ALA A 45 -13.19 13.73 -3.27
CA ALA A 45 -12.32 14.74 -2.66
C ALA A 45 -11.01 14.08 -2.16
N ALA A 46 -11.11 12.96 -1.45
CA ALA A 46 -9.96 12.17 -1.02
C ALA A 46 -9.15 11.67 -2.23
N LYS A 47 -9.83 11.19 -3.28
CA LYS A 47 -9.20 10.73 -4.51
C LYS A 47 -8.34 11.80 -5.20
N ILE A 48 -8.81 13.04 -5.23
CA ILE A 48 -8.04 14.16 -5.79
C ILE A 48 -6.75 14.36 -5.00
N ILE A 49 -6.79 14.26 -3.67
CA ILE A 49 -5.64 14.46 -2.80
C ILE A 49 -4.64 13.31 -2.93
N SER A 50 -5.10 12.07 -2.79
CA SER A 50 -4.22 10.89 -2.91
C SER A 50 -3.57 10.80 -4.29
N SER A 51 -4.34 11.08 -5.37
CA SER A 51 -3.81 11.11 -6.74
C SER A 51 -2.78 12.23 -6.96
N MET A 52 -2.98 13.39 -6.35
CA MET A 52 -2.01 14.50 -6.41
C MET A 52 -0.69 14.09 -5.76
N VAL A 53 -0.75 13.48 -4.58
CA VAL A 53 0.41 12.98 -3.84
C VAL A 53 1.15 11.91 -4.63
N VAL A 54 0.43 10.89 -5.08
CA VAL A 54 1.01 9.74 -5.81
C VAL A 54 1.68 10.20 -7.09
N ARG A 55 1.04 11.05 -7.90
CA ARG A 55 1.64 11.59 -9.13
C ARG A 55 2.93 12.36 -8.86
N LYS A 56 2.98 13.14 -7.77
CA LYS A 56 4.19 13.87 -7.39
C LYS A 56 5.31 12.92 -7.01
N VAL A 57 5.01 11.89 -6.23
CA VAL A 57 5.99 10.84 -5.85
C VAL A 57 6.49 10.12 -7.09
N LEU A 58 5.59 9.62 -7.95
CA LEU A 58 5.94 8.86 -9.14
C LEU A 58 6.87 9.64 -10.07
N SER A 59 6.58 10.92 -10.31
CA SER A 59 7.45 11.76 -11.14
C SER A 59 8.88 11.81 -10.60
N LEU A 60 9.04 11.95 -9.27
CA LEU A 60 10.36 12.02 -8.65
C LEU A 60 11.07 10.65 -8.65
N LEU A 61 10.31 9.57 -8.42
CA LEU A 61 10.86 8.20 -8.47
C LEU A 61 11.31 7.84 -9.89
N ALA A 62 10.56 8.26 -10.92
CA ALA A 62 10.94 8.08 -12.33
C ALA A 62 12.25 8.80 -12.67
N ASP A 63 12.52 9.94 -12.03
CA ASP A 63 13.76 10.69 -12.17
C ASP A 63 14.91 10.14 -11.30
N GLY A 64 14.70 9.00 -10.60
CA GLY A 64 15.71 8.36 -9.75
C GLY A 64 15.90 9.02 -8.37
N VAL A 65 14.99 9.90 -7.96
CA VAL A 65 15.03 10.51 -6.63
C VAL A 65 14.79 9.42 -5.55
N ARG A 66 15.52 9.50 -4.45
CA ARG A 66 15.37 8.59 -3.31
C ARG A 66 14.01 8.77 -2.64
N ASP A 67 13.42 7.68 -2.17
CA ASP A 67 12.07 7.60 -1.59
C ASP A 67 11.80 8.65 -0.52
N GLY A 68 12.69 8.79 0.46
CA GLY A 68 12.55 9.79 1.51
C GLY A 68 12.57 11.23 1.03
N ALA A 69 13.31 11.52 -0.05
CA ALA A 69 13.30 12.84 -0.67
C ALA A 69 12.02 13.07 -1.48
N ALA A 70 11.55 12.05 -2.19
CA ALA A 70 10.28 12.08 -2.91
C ALA A 70 9.09 12.29 -1.96
N ALA A 71 9.06 11.57 -0.83
CA ALA A 71 8.04 11.73 0.21
C ALA A 71 8.01 13.15 0.80
N ARG A 72 9.17 13.71 1.14
CA ARG A 72 9.27 15.11 1.63
C ARG A 72 8.78 16.12 0.60
N ALA A 73 9.22 15.97 -0.65
CA ALA A 73 8.80 16.86 -1.73
C ALA A 73 7.29 16.77 -2.00
N ALA A 74 6.70 15.58 -1.92
CA ALA A 74 5.25 15.40 -2.04
C ALA A 74 4.49 16.04 -0.87
N SER A 75 5.04 15.95 0.36
CA SER A 75 4.45 16.63 1.52
C SER A 75 4.49 18.15 1.38
N ASP A 76 5.64 18.71 1.01
CA ASP A 76 5.79 20.16 0.84
C ASP A 76 4.90 20.69 -0.31
N TYR A 77 4.73 19.87 -1.35
CA TYR A 77 3.83 20.16 -2.45
C TYR A 77 2.37 20.19 -1.96
N LEU A 78 1.91 19.15 -1.26
CA LEU A 78 0.55 19.08 -0.71
C LEU A 78 0.29 20.25 0.27
N PHE A 79 1.24 20.53 1.17
CA PHE A 79 1.18 21.66 2.09
C PHE A 79 0.98 22.98 1.36
N THR A 80 1.73 23.21 0.29
CA THR A 80 1.66 24.45 -0.49
C THR A 80 0.35 24.58 -1.24
N GLU A 81 -0.08 23.51 -1.92
CA GLU A 81 -1.32 23.49 -2.71
C GLU A 81 -2.59 23.61 -1.85
N ARG A 82 -2.53 23.15 -0.59
CA ARG A 82 -3.67 23.12 0.32
C ARG A 82 -3.51 23.99 1.56
N ASN A 83 -2.47 24.83 1.60
CA ASN A 83 -2.17 25.75 2.70
C ASN A 83 -2.14 25.04 4.08
N GLY A 84 -1.63 23.83 4.15
CA GLY A 84 -1.53 23.03 5.37
C GLY A 84 -2.87 22.57 5.98
N ARG A 85 -3.98 22.64 5.22
CA ARG A 85 -5.32 22.33 5.71
C ARG A 85 -5.76 20.90 5.46
N ILE A 86 -5.04 20.17 4.62
CA ILE A 86 -5.39 18.83 4.16
C ILE A 86 -4.19 17.92 4.36
N THR A 87 -4.45 16.71 4.80
CA THR A 87 -3.44 15.67 4.99
C THR A 87 -3.68 14.49 4.05
N ALA A 88 -2.65 13.67 3.92
CA ALA A 88 -2.76 12.34 3.36
C ALA A 88 -1.78 11.40 4.08
N THR A 89 -2.08 10.12 4.10
CA THR A 89 -1.07 9.11 4.42
C THR A 89 -0.29 8.75 3.16
N LEU A 90 0.96 8.33 3.34
CA LEU A 90 1.82 7.93 2.23
C LEU A 90 2.73 6.78 2.67
N ASN A 91 2.71 5.71 1.89
CA ASN A 91 3.69 4.63 1.97
C ASN A 91 4.36 4.47 0.60
N ILE A 92 5.68 4.32 0.59
CA ILE A 92 6.48 3.95 -0.58
C ILE A 92 7.23 2.69 -0.21
N LEU A 93 7.09 1.66 -1.02
CA LEU A 93 7.77 0.39 -0.88
C LEU A 93 8.59 0.16 -2.14
N SER A 94 9.91 0.19 -2.01
CA SER A 94 10.83 0.13 -3.15
C SER A 94 11.79 -1.04 -3.03
N ALA A 95 11.79 -1.92 -4.02
CA ALA A 95 12.86 -2.89 -4.19
C ALA A 95 13.94 -2.28 -5.10
N ASP A 96 15.10 -2.00 -4.53
CA ASP A 96 16.25 -1.45 -5.23
C ASP A 96 17.20 -2.59 -5.61
N LEU A 97 17.31 -2.87 -6.89
CA LEU A 97 18.16 -3.94 -7.41
C LEU A 97 19.64 -3.56 -7.48
N GLN A 98 19.99 -2.27 -7.39
CA GLN A 98 21.37 -1.84 -7.33
C GLN A 98 22.00 -2.09 -5.95
N THR A 99 21.25 -1.77 -4.90
CA THR A 99 21.70 -1.95 -3.53
C THR A 99 21.36 -3.32 -2.97
N GLY A 100 20.45 -4.07 -3.63
CA GLY A 100 19.93 -5.33 -3.11
C GLY A 100 19.10 -5.13 -1.85
N THR A 101 18.38 -4.01 -1.75
CA THR A 101 17.58 -3.64 -0.56
C THR A 101 16.13 -3.39 -0.87
N LEU A 102 15.27 -3.72 0.09
CA LEU A 102 13.89 -3.28 0.16
C LEU A 102 13.82 -2.05 1.07
N VAL A 103 13.36 -0.93 0.53
CA VAL A 103 13.22 0.34 1.25
C VAL A 103 11.74 0.59 1.53
N ILE A 104 11.42 0.81 2.79
CA ILE A 104 10.09 1.17 3.26
C ILE A 104 10.12 2.59 3.76
N THR A 105 9.41 3.48 3.07
CA THR A 105 9.28 4.89 3.44
C THR A 105 7.85 5.17 3.83
N ARG A 106 7.64 5.58 5.08
CA ARG A 106 6.33 5.70 5.69
C ARG A 106 6.07 7.11 6.21
N ASN A 107 4.97 7.68 5.78
CA ASN A 107 4.26 8.83 6.36
C ASN A 107 2.82 8.42 6.67
N ASN A 108 2.69 7.39 7.49
CA ASN A 108 1.43 6.78 7.87
C ASN A 108 1.53 6.31 9.32
N PRO A 109 0.64 6.73 10.24
CA PRO A 109 0.65 6.26 11.63
C PRO A 109 0.27 4.78 11.77
N ILE A 110 -0.38 4.21 10.76
CA ILE A 110 -0.77 2.80 10.74
C ILE A 110 0.50 1.92 10.61
N PRO A 111 0.63 0.87 11.44
CA PRO A 111 1.76 -0.03 11.35
C PRO A 111 1.73 -0.85 10.05
N ILE A 112 2.89 -1.37 9.67
CA ILE A 112 3.02 -2.36 8.62
C ILE A 112 3.62 -3.63 9.20
N PHE A 113 3.37 -4.76 8.55
CA PHE A 113 3.89 -6.06 9.00
C PHE A 113 4.94 -6.59 8.03
N ILE A 114 5.96 -7.20 8.61
CA ILE A 114 7.06 -7.83 7.88
C ILE A 114 7.22 -9.24 8.41
N ALA A 115 7.08 -10.23 7.53
CA ALA A 115 7.33 -11.62 7.86
C ALA A 115 8.67 -12.06 7.24
N ARG A 116 9.48 -12.77 8.05
CA ARG A 116 10.74 -13.41 7.67
C ARG A 116 10.80 -14.80 8.29
N GLY A 117 10.58 -15.82 7.47
CA GLY A 117 10.34 -17.17 7.99
C GLY A 117 9.15 -17.16 8.94
N GLU A 118 9.33 -17.74 10.13
CA GLU A 118 8.27 -17.81 11.16
C GLU A 118 8.10 -16.49 11.98
N LYS A 119 8.97 -15.50 11.76
CA LYS A 119 8.96 -14.27 12.55
C LYS A 119 8.17 -13.18 11.85
N ILE A 120 7.16 -12.64 12.53
CA ILE A 120 6.44 -11.44 12.11
C ILE A 120 6.83 -10.26 12.97
N GLU A 121 7.26 -9.18 12.32
CA GLU A 121 7.61 -7.91 12.94
C GLU A 121 6.56 -6.86 12.59
N CYS A 122 6.13 -6.08 13.60
CA CYS A 122 5.26 -4.94 13.43
C CYS A 122 6.09 -3.65 13.43
N LEU A 123 6.15 -2.94 12.32
CA LEU A 123 6.76 -1.62 12.23
C LEU A 123 5.74 -0.55 12.64
N ALA A 124 5.66 -0.29 13.95
CA ALA A 124 4.73 0.67 14.56
C ALA A 124 5.39 1.98 15.00
N GLY A 125 6.65 2.25 14.63
CA GLY A 125 7.38 3.47 15.01
C GLY A 125 6.66 4.76 14.59
N GLU A 126 6.96 5.87 15.28
CA GLU A 126 6.35 7.18 15.02
C GLU A 126 6.45 7.59 13.56
N SER A 127 5.32 7.95 13.00
CA SER A 127 5.20 8.45 11.63
C SER A 127 3.99 9.37 11.53
N THR A 128 4.15 10.47 10.82
CA THR A 128 3.11 11.49 10.67
C THR A 128 2.66 11.59 9.23
N SER A 129 1.35 11.79 9.04
CA SER A 129 0.78 12.06 7.72
C SER A 129 1.42 13.29 7.08
N ILE A 130 1.43 13.33 5.75
CA ILE A 130 1.95 14.45 4.96
C ILE A 130 0.95 15.59 4.85
N GLY A 131 1.45 16.81 4.55
CA GLY A 131 0.64 17.97 4.21
C GLY A 131 0.33 18.94 5.37
N THR A 132 0.65 18.59 6.63
CA THR A 132 0.39 19.47 7.80
C THR A 132 1.48 20.49 8.05
N SER A 133 2.73 20.15 7.74
CA SER A 133 3.89 21.01 7.94
C SER A 133 4.92 20.81 6.84
N ARG A 134 5.83 21.77 6.72
CA ARG A 134 6.96 21.64 5.82
C ARG A 134 8.09 20.82 6.45
N ASN A 135 8.94 20.26 5.60
CA ASN A 135 10.15 19.53 6.00
C ASN A 135 9.86 18.32 6.93
N ILE A 136 8.74 17.67 6.76
CA ILE A 136 8.44 16.44 7.51
C ILE A 136 9.52 15.38 7.24
N ARG A 137 9.73 14.51 8.22
CA ARG A 137 10.66 13.38 8.09
C ARG A 137 9.86 12.09 7.98
N PRO A 138 9.91 11.39 6.83
CA PRO A 138 9.35 10.05 6.75
C PRO A 138 10.14 9.09 7.65
N ALA A 139 9.47 8.10 8.19
CA ALA A 139 10.12 6.94 8.78
C ALA A 139 10.64 6.04 7.65
N ILE A 140 11.94 5.75 7.66
CA ILE A 140 12.57 4.93 6.60
C ILE A 140 13.19 3.70 7.28
N THR A 141 12.89 2.54 6.73
CA THR A 141 13.48 1.26 7.15
C THR A 141 13.96 0.52 5.91
N GLU A 142 15.14 -0.10 6.00
CA GLU A 142 15.75 -0.84 4.92
C GLU A 142 16.03 -2.28 5.36
N PHE A 143 15.75 -3.22 4.46
CA PHE A 143 16.02 -4.64 4.64
C PHE A 143 16.78 -5.18 3.42
N PRO A 144 17.67 -6.17 3.57
CA PRO A 144 18.20 -6.86 2.42
C PRO A 144 17.08 -7.59 1.66
N LEU A 145 17.22 -7.70 0.33
CA LEU A 145 16.34 -8.52 -0.49
C LEU A 145 16.70 -9.99 -0.25
N GLU A 146 15.89 -10.67 0.54
CA GLU A 146 16.08 -12.08 0.94
C GLU A 146 14.85 -12.90 0.58
N ILE A 147 15.05 -14.12 0.08
CA ILE A 147 13.95 -15.05 -0.18
C ILE A 147 13.20 -15.33 1.12
N GLY A 148 11.87 -15.35 1.05
CA GLY A 148 10.98 -15.53 2.20
C GLY A 148 10.60 -14.22 2.91
N LEU A 149 11.15 -13.06 2.49
CA LEU A 149 10.70 -11.76 2.99
C LEU A 149 9.31 -11.44 2.43
N THR A 150 8.37 -11.14 3.32
CA THR A 150 7.02 -10.68 2.97
C THR A 150 6.74 -9.36 3.69
N VAL A 151 6.29 -8.35 2.96
CA VAL A 151 5.88 -7.06 3.52
C VAL A 151 4.41 -6.82 3.20
N VAL A 152 3.64 -6.48 4.22
CA VAL A 152 2.22 -6.16 4.12
C VAL A 152 1.99 -4.74 4.58
N LEU A 153 1.46 -3.91 3.71
CA LEU A 153 1.01 -2.56 4.04
C LEU A 153 -0.44 -2.36 3.58
N TYR A 154 -1.16 -1.47 4.26
CA TYR A 154 -2.59 -1.28 4.04
C TYR A 154 -3.02 0.12 4.50
N THR A 155 -4.25 0.50 4.13
CA THR A 155 -4.87 1.75 4.56
C THR A 155 -5.64 1.56 5.87
N ASP A 156 -6.04 2.66 6.47
CA ASP A 156 -6.72 2.68 7.77
C ASP A 156 -8.09 1.97 7.76
N GLY A 157 -8.77 1.94 6.62
CA GLY A 157 -9.99 1.16 6.46
C GLY A 157 -9.81 -0.32 6.78
N VAL A 158 -8.64 -0.91 6.44
CA VAL A 158 -8.30 -2.29 6.83
C VAL A 158 -7.93 -2.37 8.32
N TRP A 159 -7.12 -1.43 8.81
CA TRP A 159 -6.66 -1.41 10.19
C TRP A 159 -7.80 -1.26 11.20
N PHE A 160 -8.80 -0.44 10.90
CA PHE A 160 -9.96 -0.19 11.75
C PHE A 160 -11.16 -1.08 11.44
N ALA A 161 -11.03 -2.04 10.52
CA ALA A 161 -12.10 -2.97 10.19
C ALA A 161 -12.61 -3.71 11.44
N GLY A 162 -13.92 -3.74 11.62
CA GLY A 162 -14.59 -4.38 12.76
C GLY A 162 -14.61 -3.56 14.04
N GLU A 163 -14.00 -2.39 14.13
CA GLU A 163 -13.97 -1.56 15.34
C GLU A 163 -15.37 -1.22 15.84
N ARG A 164 -16.33 -0.97 14.94
CA ARG A 164 -17.72 -0.66 15.28
C ARG A 164 -18.47 -1.78 15.98
N ILE A 165 -18.03 -3.02 15.80
CA ILE A 165 -18.61 -4.20 16.45
C ILE A 165 -17.73 -4.71 17.60
N GLY A 166 -16.68 -3.98 17.95
CA GLY A 166 -15.74 -4.35 19.00
C GLY A 166 -14.84 -5.54 18.68
N SER A 167 -14.70 -5.90 17.40
CA SER A 167 -13.88 -7.03 16.93
C SER A 167 -12.94 -6.55 15.83
N ARG A 168 -11.83 -5.95 16.24
CA ARG A 168 -10.82 -5.43 15.31
C ARG A 168 -10.08 -6.54 14.60
N LEU A 169 -9.67 -6.28 13.35
CA LEU A 169 -8.82 -7.19 12.60
C LEU A 169 -7.46 -7.34 13.30
N ASP A 170 -7.11 -8.57 13.65
CA ASP A 170 -5.75 -8.93 14.07
C ASP A 170 -4.96 -9.37 12.85
N VAL A 171 -4.24 -8.39 12.25
CA VAL A 171 -3.45 -8.62 11.05
C VAL A 171 -2.28 -9.58 11.33
N CYS A 172 -1.69 -9.52 12.52
CA CYS A 172 -0.56 -10.38 12.89
C CYS A 172 -0.99 -11.85 12.90
N THR A 173 -1.99 -12.18 13.70
CA THR A 173 -2.50 -13.56 13.80
C THR A 173 -3.01 -14.08 12.45
N LEU A 174 -3.68 -13.24 11.66
CA LEU A 174 -4.16 -13.67 10.35
C LEU A 174 -3.01 -13.92 9.38
N LEU A 175 -1.97 -13.10 9.41
CA LEU A 175 -0.77 -13.28 8.58
C LEU A 175 0.01 -14.53 9.00
N GLU A 176 0.18 -14.76 10.30
CA GLU A 176 0.77 -15.99 10.85
C GLU A 176 0.04 -17.23 10.30
N ALA A 177 -1.27 -17.29 10.49
CA ALA A 177 -2.09 -18.41 10.03
C ALA A 177 -2.05 -18.61 8.51
N THR A 178 -1.88 -17.52 7.73
CA THR A 178 -1.82 -17.59 6.27
C THR A 178 -0.46 -18.12 5.80
N LEU A 179 0.62 -17.88 6.55
CA LEU A 179 1.98 -18.27 6.18
C LEU A 179 2.45 -19.60 6.81
N GLU A 180 1.70 -20.16 7.80
CA GLU A 180 2.15 -21.29 8.64
C GLU A 180 2.40 -22.59 7.88
N ASP A 181 1.57 -22.94 6.91
CA ASP A 181 1.62 -24.26 6.23
C ASP A 181 2.01 -24.20 4.75
N GLN A 182 2.09 -23.02 4.16
CA GLN A 182 2.30 -22.87 2.72
C GLN A 182 3.08 -21.59 2.40
N GLU A 183 3.72 -21.57 1.24
CA GLU A 183 4.21 -20.33 0.64
C GLU A 183 3.14 -19.75 -0.32
N PRO A 184 2.06 -19.12 0.20
CA PRO A 184 0.97 -18.65 -0.64
C PRO A 184 1.46 -17.54 -1.57
N PRO A 185 0.88 -17.40 -2.78
CA PRO A 185 1.13 -16.24 -3.64
C PRO A 185 0.77 -14.92 -2.92
N ALA A 186 1.45 -13.84 -3.26
CA ALA A 186 1.17 -12.51 -2.66
C ALA A 186 -0.31 -12.11 -2.82
N GLN A 187 -0.96 -12.51 -3.93
CA GLN A 187 -2.37 -12.22 -4.16
C GLN A 187 -3.30 -12.92 -3.16
N GLU A 188 -3.00 -14.15 -2.78
CA GLU A 188 -3.79 -14.89 -1.80
C GLU A 188 -3.73 -14.24 -0.42
N ILE A 189 -2.55 -13.76 -0.01
CA ILE A 189 -2.39 -13.01 1.24
C ILE A 189 -3.20 -11.72 1.20
N ALA A 190 -3.10 -10.96 0.10
CA ALA A 190 -3.82 -9.69 -0.05
C ALA A 190 -5.35 -9.90 -0.03
N ASP A 191 -5.85 -10.92 -0.74
CA ASP A 191 -7.27 -11.26 -0.80
C ASP A 191 -7.80 -11.77 0.55
N THR A 192 -7.00 -12.55 1.28
CA THR A 192 -7.34 -13.06 2.61
C THR A 192 -7.50 -11.91 3.61
N LEU A 193 -6.54 -11.00 3.67
CA LEU A 193 -6.58 -9.84 4.56
C LEU A 193 -7.75 -8.91 4.23
N LEU A 194 -7.92 -8.55 2.96
CA LEU A 194 -9.03 -7.70 2.53
C LEU A 194 -10.37 -8.37 2.77
N GLY A 195 -10.51 -9.66 2.43
CA GLY A 195 -11.74 -10.41 2.63
C GLY A 195 -12.14 -10.51 4.10
N GLN A 196 -11.17 -10.66 5.01
CA GLN A 196 -11.45 -10.65 6.45
C GLN A 196 -11.86 -9.26 6.94
N ALA A 197 -11.20 -8.19 6.48
CA ALA A 197 -11.58 -6.83 6.81
C ALA A 197 -13.02 -6.51 6.37
N ILE A 198 -13.39 -6.88 5.14
CA ILE A 198 -14.77 -6.72 4.61
C ILE A 198 -15.78 -7.50 5.46
N ARG A 199 -15.48 -8.74 5.86
CA ARG A 199 -16.36 -9.55 6.71
C ARG A 199 -16.58 -8.90 8.08
N LEU A 200 -15.53 -8.38 8.71
CA LEU A 200 -15.62 -7.68 10.00
C LEU A 200 -16.48 -6.42 9.90
N ASP A 201 -16.46 -5.74 8.77
CA ASP A 201 -17.36 -4.62 8.47
C ASP A 201 -18.74 -5.07 7.94
N GLN A 202 -19.11 -6.33 8.15
CA GLN A 202 -20.41 -6.90 7.78
C GLN A 202 -20.74 -6.75 6.29
N ASN A 203 -19.73 -6.89 5.41
CA ASN A 203 -19.79 -6.67 3.97
C ASN A 203 -20.21 -5.24 3.56
N ARG A 204 -19.98 -4.27 4.45
CA ARG A 204 -20.22 -2.85 4.21
C ARG A 204 -19.00 -2.05 4.68
N PRO A 205 -17.90 -2.04 3.91
CA PRO A 205 -16.69 -1.34 4.29
C PRO A 205 -16.96 0.07 4.80
N ASN A 206 -16.49 0.36 5.99
CA ASN A 206 -16.69 1.64 6.65
C ASN A 206 -15.81 2.74 6.10
N ASP A 207 -14.72 2.35 5.45
CA ASP A 207 -13.83 3.21 4.70
C ASP A 207 -13.24 2.49 3.48
N ASP A 208 -12.54 3.23 2.63
CA ASP A 208 -11.79 2.65 1.52
C ASP A 208 -10.71 1.71 2.08
N MET A 209 -10.59 0.53 1.49
CA MET A 209 -9.67 -0.50 1.96
C MET A 209 -8.71 -0.87 0.83
N SER A 210 -7.42 -0.75 1.09
CA SER A 210 -6.37 -1.20 0.18
C SER A 210 -5.34 -2.01 0.95
N VAL A 211 -4.95 -3.15 0.39
CA VAL A 211 -3.89 -4.03 0.89
C VAL A 211 -2.86 -4.18 -0.21
N VAL A 212 -1.59 -4.04 0.15
CA VAL A 212 -0.44 -4.31 -0.72
C VAL A 212 0.43 -5.36 -0.05
N VAL A 213 0.78 -6.39 -0.79
CA VAL A 213 1.70 -7.43 -0.37
C VAL A 213 2.86 -7.47 -1.34
N LEU A 214 4.08 -7.39 -0.82
CA LEU A 214 5.30 -7.67 -1.57
C LEU A 214 5.96 -8.89 -0.96
N ARG A 215 6.27 -9.88 -1.79
CA ARG A 215 7.01 -11.07 -1.40
C ARG A 215 8.29 -11.21 -2.24
N ILE A 216 9.31 -11.76 -1.63
CA ILE A 216 10.53 -12.20 -2.32
C ILE A 216 10.54 -13.71 -2.31
N ILE A 217 10.37 -14.30 -3.49
CA ILE A 217 10.21 -15.74 -3.67
C ILE A 217 11.37 -16.32 -4.46
N HIS A 218 11.50 -17.65 -4.38
CA HIS A 218 12.43 -18.36 -5.22
C HIS A 218 11.93 -18.40 -6.66
N ASN A 219 12.79 -18.09 -7.63
CA ASN A 219 12.52 -18.26 -9.05
C ASN A 219 13.73 -18.91 -9.70
N GLU A 220 13.52 -20.03 -10.39
CA GLU A 220 14.61 -20.82 -10.92
C GLU A 220 15.04 -20.46 -12.35
N GLU A 221 14.16 -19.91 -13.21
CA GLU A 221 14.52 -19.86 -14.64
C GLU A 221 13.95 -18.68 -15.48
N GLU A 222 12.94 -17.95 -15.05
CA GLU A 222 12.32 -16.95 -15.90
C GLU A 222 12.75 -15.51 -15.58
N GLN A 223 13.23 -14.79 -16.59
CA GLN A 223 13.51 -13.34 -16.48
C GLN A 223 12.39 -12.49 -17.10
N ILE A 224 11.18 -13.04 -17.18
CA ILE A 224 10.04 -12.35 -17.79
C ILE A 224 9.27 -11.58 -16.69
N ARG A 225 9.19 -10.26 -16.86
CA ARG A 225 8.35 -9.42 -16.00
C ARG A 225 6.90 -9.51 -16.44
N ARG A 226 5.99 -9.68 -15.48
CA ARG A 226 4.55 -9.74 -15.75
C ARG A 226 3.84 -8.72 -14.86
N MET A 227 2.94 -7.94 -15.43
CA MET A 227 2.04 -7.05 -14.70
C MET A 227 0.62 -7.41 -15.06
N GLY A 228 -0.20 -7.67 -14.04
CA GLY A 228 -1.61 -8.03 -14.21
C GLY A 228 -2.51 -7.11 -13.42
N VAL A 229 -3.60 -6.63 -14.04
CA VAL A 229 -4.63 -5.85 -13.36
C VAL A 229 -5.99 -6.50 -13.61
N ARG A 230 -6.77 -6.71 -12.54
CA ARG A 230 -8.15 -7.17 -12.61
C ARG A 230 -9.06 -6.09 -12.06
N LEU A 231 -10.01 -5.64 -12.87
CA LEU A 231 -10.99 -4.62 -12.48
C LEU A 231 -12.40 -5.17 -12.67
N PRO A 232 -13.24 -5.24 -11.61
CA PRO A 232 -14.62 -5.65 -11.76
C PRO A 232 -15.40 -4.58 -12.54
N VAL A 233 -16.13 -5.02 -13.57
CA VAL A 233 -17.03 -4.15 -14.35
C VAL A 233 -18.45 -4.40 -13.82
N PRO A 234 -19.13 -3.36 -13.27
CA PRO A 234 -20.49 -3.52 -12.79
C PRO A 234 -21.44 -3.99 -13.90
N SER A 235 -22.34 -4.93 -13.59
CA SER A 235 -23.33 -5.46 -14.54
C SER A 235 -24.30 -4.41 -15.10
N SER A 236 -24.42 -3.26 -14.45
CA SER A 236 -25.20 -2.10 -14.90
C SER A 236 -24.41 -1.12 -15.78
N SER A 237 -23.20 -1.47 -16.19
CA SER A 237 -22.43 -0.65 -17.13
C SER A 237 -23.14 -0.57 -18.49
N PRO A 238 -23.20 0.61 -19.14
CA PRO A 238 -23.85 0.78 -20.46
C PRO A 238 -23.24 -0.10 -21.56
N PHE A 239 -22.08 -0.72 -21.32
CA PHE A 239 -21.44 -1.65 -22.25
C PHE A 239 -22.03 -3.08 -22.23
N ASN A 240 -22.91 -3.42 -21.29
CA ASN A 240 -23.56 -4.75 -21.20
C ASN A 240 -24.98 -4.77 -21.82
N GLN A 241 -25.37 -3.79 -22.65
CA GLN A 241 -26.66 -3.69 -23.32
C GLN A 241 -26.54 -3.95 -24.84
N SER A 242 -25.68 -4.86 -25.24
CA SER A 242 -25.60 -5.32 -26.64
C SER A 242 -25.87 -6.80 -26.76
#